data_bf9d5418dc20938b33f7ed66854c504b
#
_entry.id   bf9d5418dc20938b33f7ed66854c504b
#
_cell.length_a   1.000
_cell.length_b   1.000
_cell.length_c   1.000
_cell.angle_alpha   90.00
_cell.angle_beta   90.00
_cell.angle_gamma   90.00
#
_symmetry.space_group_name_H-M   'P 1'
#
loop_
_entity.id
_entity.type
_entity.pdbx_description
1 polymer ?
#
loop_
_entity_poly.entity_id
_entity_poly.type
_entity_poly.pdbx_seq_one_letter_code
_entity_poly.pdbx_strand_id
1 'polypeptide(L)' 'MKEYGTVRIKLDELIKAKGISKNKFSQRAEMQRTQLNHYCKNEVTRLDIDVLARICTVLDCGIGDLLEYEAPEKEK' A
#
# COMPACT_ATOMS: atom_id res chain seq x y z
N MET A 1 -14.14 -18.52 -8.18
CA MET A 1 -13.31 -19.12 -7.15
C MET A 1 -11.84 -18.82 -7.38
N LYS A 2 -11.16 -18.44 -6.35
CA LYS A 2 -9.77 -18.07 -6.47
C LYS A 2 -8.88 -19.19 -6.04
N GLU A 3 -7.88 -19.48 -6.85
CA GLU A 3 -6.88 -20.48 -6.51
C GLU A 3 -5.71 -19.88 -5.75
N TYR A 4 -5.56 -18.58 -5.81
CA TYR A 4 -4.43 -17.90 -5.19
C TYR A 4 -4.91 -16.92 -4.16
N GLY A 5 -4.02 -16.60 -3.24
CA GLY A 5 -4.30 -15.55 -2.29
C GLY A 5 -4.16 -14.18 -2.93
N THR A 6 -4.17 -13.16 -2.11
CA THR A 6 -4.04 -11.79 -2.56
C THR A 6 -3.00 -11.07 -1.74
N VAL A 7 -2.45 -10.01 -2.32
CA VAL A 7 -1.56 -9.10 -1.61
C VAL A 7 -2.33 -7.82 -1.36
N ARG A 8 -2.37 -7.41 -0.12
CA ARG A 8 -3.08 -6.20 0.28
C ARG A 8 -2.09 -5.12 0.66
N ILE A 9 -2.36 -3.92 0.20
CA ILE A 9 -1.52 -2.76 0.50
C ILE A 9 -2.14 -2.04 1.69
N LYS A 10 -1.37 -1.88 2.77
CA LYS A 10 -1.87 -1.27 3.99
C LYS A 10 -1.51 0.20 4.08
N LEU A 11 -1.42 0.87 2.94
CA LEU A 11 -0.97 2.25 2.90
C LEU A 11 -1.92 3.19 3.65
N ASP A 12 -3.23 3.02 3.43
CA ASP A 12 -4.20 3.89 4.06
C ASP A 12 -4.11 3.81 5.58
N GLU A 13 -3.99 2.59 6.09
CA GLU A 13 -3.87 2.37 7.53
C GLU A 13 -2.59 2.99 8.08
N LEU A 14 -1.49 2.87 7.34
CA LEU A 14 -0.23 3.42 7.80
C LEU A 14 -0.22 4.93 7.80
N ILE A 15 -0.81 5.54 6.81
CA ILE A 15 -0.91 6.99 6.75
C ILE A 15 -1.70 7.50 7.95
N LYS A 16 -2.81 6.83 8.26
CA LYS A 16 -3.63 7.22 9.38
C LYS A 16 -2.91 7.00 10.70
N ALA A 17 -2.19 5.90 10.80
CA ALA A 17 -1.47 5.60 12.03
C ALA A 17 -0.36 6.62 12.29
N LYS A 18 0.24 7.14 11.23
CA LYS A 18 1.29 8.15 11.37
C LYS A 18 0.74 9.55 11.57
N GLY A 19 -0.57 9.72 11.40
CA GLY A 19 -1.18 11.02 11.59
C GLY A 19 -0.82 12.04 10.53
N ILE A 20 -0.50 11.58 9.32
CA ILE A 20 -0.13 12.47 8.24
C ILE A 20 -1.30 12.53 7.25
N SER A 21 -1.54 13.69 6.68
CA SER A 21 -2.62 13.84 5.71
C SER A 21 -2.20 13.22 4.39
N LYS A 22 -3.19 12.79 3.60
CA LYS A 22 -2.89 12.23 2.29
C LYS A 22 -2.22 13.26 1.39
N ASN A 23 -2.63 14.49 1.49
CA ASN A 23 -2.03 15.54 0.68
C ASN A 23 -0.56 15.72 1.01
N LYS A 24 -0.23 15.77 2.29
CA LYS A 24 1.15 15.92 2.69
C LYS A 24 1.96 14.68 2.31
N PHE A 25 1.37 13.51 2.48
CA PHE A 25 2.05 12.28 2.11
C PHE A 25 2.34 12.24 0.61
N SER A 26 1.36 12.62 -0.21
CA SER A 26 1.56 12.58 -1.66
C SER A 26 2.69 13.51 -2.08
N GLN A 27 2.82 14.65 -1.42
CA GLN A 27 3.90 15.56 -1.73
C GLN A 27 5.25 14.99 -1.36
N ARG A 28 5.34 14.38 -0.19
CA ARG A 28 6.61 13.84 0.28
C ARG A 28 7.04 12.62 -0.50
N ALA A 29 6.09 11.77 -0.87
CA ALA A 29 6.38 10.55 -1.61
C ALA A 29 6.41 10.79 -3.11
N GLU A 30 6.12 12.03 -3.53
CA GLU A 30 6.11 12.39 -4.95
C GLU A 30 5.16 11.50 -5.73
N MET A 31 3.99 11.28 -5.17
CA MET A 31 2.94 10.50 -5.81
C MET A 31 1.82 11.43 -6.23
N GLN A 32 1.26 11.18 -7.41
CA GLN A 32 0.07 11.88 -7.81
C GLN A 32 -1.10 11.42 -6.97
N ARG A 33 -2.06 12.32 -6.75
CA ARG A 33 -3.18 12.00 -5.87
C ARG A 33 -3.98 10.83 -6.39
N THR A 34 -4.15 10.72 -7.69
CA THR A 34 -4.87 9.59 -8.28
C THR A 34 -4.14 8.28 -7.99
N GLN A 35 -2.82 8.29 -8.15
CA GLN A 35 -2.03 7.10 -7.88
C GLN A 35 -2.12 6.71 -6.41
N LEU A 36 -2.02 7.70 -5.53
CA LEU A 36 -2.14 7.45 -4.10
C LEU A 36 -3.48 6.82 -3.76
N ASN A 37 -4.55 7.35 -4.33
CA ASN A 37 -5.88 6.82 -4.06
C ASN A 37 -6.02 5.38 -4.51
N HIS A 38 -5.46 5.04 -5.67
CA HIS A 38 -5.52 3.65 -6.15
C HIS A 38 -4.76 2.72 -5.21
N TYR A 39 -3.62 3.16 -4.70
CA TYR A 39 -2.86 2.35 -3.75
C TYR A 39 -3.63 2.18 -2.44
N CYS A 40 -4.24 3.25 -1.95
CA CYS A 40 -4.99 3.19 -0.70
C CYS A 40 -6.22 2.30 -0.81
N LYS A 41 -6.82 2.25 -1.98
CA LYS A 41 -8.03 1.44 -2.20
C LYS A 41 -7.71 0.05 -2.69
N ASN A 42 -6.44 -0.27 -2.84
CA ASN A 42 -6.02 -1.58 -3.34
C ASN A 42 -6.58 -1.87 -4.74
N GLU A 43 -6.51 -0.86 -5.60
CA GLU A 43 -7.01 -0.97 -6.96
C GLU A 43 -5.89 -1.13 -7.97
N VAL A 44 -4.68 -1.49 -7.52
CA VAL A 44 -3.55 -1.69 -8.41
C VAL A 44 -3.27 -3.17 -8.53
N THR A 45 -2.84 -3.58 -9.70
CA THR A 45 -2.48 -4.97 -9.94
C THR A 45 -0.97 -5.14 -10.12
N ARG A 46 -0.26 -4.04 -10.26
CA ARG A 46 1.19 -4.07 -10.40
C ARG A 46 1.77 -2.99 -9.52
N LEU A 47 2.90 -3.30 -8.90
CA LEU A 47 3.57 -2.38 -8.01
C LEU A 47 4.88 -1.93 -8.63
N ASP A 48 5.15 -0.63 -8.50
CA ASP A 48 6.40 -0.04 -8.93
C ASP A 48 7.34 -0.07 -7.73
N ILE A 49 8.48 -0.73 -7.89
CA ILE A 49 9.43 -0.88 -6.79
C ILE A 49 9.90 0.48 -6.30
N ASP A 50 10.10 1.42 -7.22
CA ASP A 50 10.55 2.74 -6.84
C ASP A 50 9.50 3.47 -5.99
N VAL A 51 8.24 3.32 -6.37
CA VAL A 51 7.16 3.91 -5.58
C VAL A 51 7.11 3.29 -4.20
N LEU A 52 7.28 1.97 -4.11
CA LEU A 52 7.29 1.29 -2.82
C LEU A 52 8.42 1.82 -1.94
N ALA A 53 9.58 2.03 -2.52
CA ALA A 53 10.71 2.55 -1.76
C ALA A 53 10.42 3.94 -1.22
N ARG A 54 9.78 4.79 -2.02
CA ARG A 54 9.44 6.13 -1.58
C ARG A 54 8.42 6.09 -0.44
N ILE A 55 7.43 5.22 -0.55
CA ILE A 55 6.42 5.07 0.49
C ILE A 55 7.08 4.65 1.80
N CYS A 56 7.92 3.63 1.75
CA CYS A 56 8.57 3.13 2.95
C CYS A 56 9.48 4.19 3.57
N THR A 57 10.15 4.97 2.74
CA THR A 57 11.02 6.02 3.24
C THR A 57 10.23 7.09 3.98
N VAL A 58 9.13 7.55 3.37
CA VAL A 58 8.34 8.62 3.97
C VAL A 58 7.68 8.15 5.27
N LEU A 59 7.20 6.93 5.30
CA LEU A 59 6.52 6.40 6.48
C LEU A 59 7.47 5.73 7.46
N ASP A 60 8.74 5.62 7.11
CA ASP A 60 9.74 5.00 7.96
C ASP A 60 9.27 3.61 8.41
N CYS A 61 8.92 2.79 7.43
CA CYS A 61 8.43 1.44 7.70
C CYS A 61 9.09 0.46 6.75
N GLY A 62 8.97 -0.83 7.08
CA GLY A 62 9.48 -1.86 6.21
C GLY A 62 8.43 -2.30 5.22
N ILE A 63 8.88 -3.06 4.23
CA ILE A 63 7.96 -3.54 3.20
C ILE A 63 6.92 -4.49 3.80
N GLY A 64 7.30 -5.23 4.83
CA GLY A 64 6.37 -6.13 5.51
C GLY A 64 5.30 -5.41 6.29
N ASP A 65 5.54 -4.14 6.64
CA ASP A 65 4.51 -3.33 7.28
C ASP A 65 3.52 -2.80 6.26
N LEU A 66 3.97 -2.65 5.03
CA LEU A 66 3.15 -2.04 3.98
C LEU A 66 2.33 -3.07 3.22
N LEU A 67 2.88 -4.25 2.98
CA LEU A 67 2.22 -5.28 2.18
C LEU A 67 1.89 -6.47 3.04
N GLU A 68 0.73 -7.05 2.80
CA GLU A 68 0.28 -8.20 3.54
C GLU A 68 -0.23 -9.24 2.57
N TYR A 69 0.21 -10.49 2.74
CA TYR A 69 -0.29 -11.58 1.93
C TYR A 69 -1.44 -12.26 2.65
N GLU A 70 -2.52 -12.44 1.94
CA GLU A 70 -3.68 -13.16 2.46
C GLU A 70 -3.83 -14.44 1.66
N ALA A 71 -3.72 -15.57 2.35
CA ALA A 71 -3.81 -16.86 1.70
C ALA A 71 -5.21 -17.09 1.15
N PRO A 72 -5.34 -17.93 0.13
CA PRO A 72 -6.66 -18.22 -0.40
C PRO A 72 -7.47 -19.00 0.61
N GLU A 73 -8.78 -18.86 0.51
CA GLU A 73 -9.68 -19.59 1.36
C GLU A 73 -9.54 -21.07 1.05
N LYS A 74 -9.39 -21.84 2.10
CA LYS A 74 -9.25 -23.27 1.92
C LYS A 74 -10.53 -23.96 2.28
N GLU A 75 -10.83 -24.97 1.49
CA GLU A 75 -11.97 -25.80 1.78
C GLU A 75 -11.54 -27.08 2.41
N LYS A 76 -12.34 -27.53 3.30
CA LYS A 76 -12.04 -28.73 4.05
C LYS A 76 -12.86 -29.87 3.62
#